data_fd567b5a18170ce4252539125628f7a5
#
_entry.id   fd567b5a18170ce4252539125628f7a5
#
_cell.length_a   1.000
_cell.length_b   1.000
_cell.length_c   1.000
_cell.angle_alpha   90.00
_cell.angle_beta   90.00
_cell.angle_gamma   90.00
#
_symmetry.space_group_name_H-M   'P 1'
#
loop_
_entity.id
_entity.type
_entity.pdbx_description
1 polymer ?
#
loop_
_entity_poly.entity_id
_entity_poly.type
_entity_poly.pdbx_seq_one_letter_code
_entity_poly.pdbx_strand_id
1 'polypeptide(L)'
;MTDTIWRDDPTDRLTDDTARRKIFWLLQRVSSLSLWTRKRDAFARFANAYEHAVNTWPDGDPEAIQDTHFPAIADILAAYDRGLTELARGNRRVWKSDGPFEDVFWKYHHLNAYFYPNPDYWDRGGQIAPYPPKIDALAQLLHASEYQMDHAPFDPGNRFGAMAKLRSANLLLSPHAYEHGFYTLPYPVFPADLPEVPQAVGRVIKTGQKVPCDGIWEPVVFEWSKRPGILPIVKRSARNDGCFNYFIRGVRAPHVRDDLRGLFVRARWRLLWEDRRYADGVVPDESQFFLEPQQVPQTSACP
;
A
#
# COMPACT_ATOMS: atom_id res chain seq x y z
N MET A 1 -25.14 -16.92 -19.37
CA MET A 1 -24.46 -16.44 -18.15
C MET A 1 -24.17 -14.97 -18.34
N THR A 2 -24.88 -14.14 -17.63
CA THR A 2 -24.81 -12.69 -17.75
C THR A 2 -23.79 -12.19 -16.76
N ASP A 3 -22.55 -12.00 -17.21
CA ASP A 3 -21.52 -11.35 -16.43
C ASP A 3 -21.79 -9.84 -16.42
N THR A 4 -22.66 -9.41 -15.53
CA THR A 4 -22.70 -7.99 -15.13
C THR A 4 -21.56 -7.82 -14.14
N ILE A 5 -20.44 -7.39 -14.65
CA ILE A 5 -19.14 -7.39 -13.95
C ILE A 5 -19.11 -6.38 -12.82
N TRP A 6 -19.96 -5.37 -12.86
CA TRP A 6 -20.05 -4.32 -11.86
C TRP A 6 -21.48 -3.86 -11.72
N ARG A 7 -22.07 -4.06 -10.57
CA ARG A 7 -23.17 -3.21 -10.13
C ARG A 7 -22.54 -2.14 -9.28
N ASP A 8 -22.69 -0.91 -9.75
CA ASP A 8 -22.42 0.27 -8.97
C ASP A 8 -23.12 0.17 -7.63
N ASP A 9 -22.37 -0.02 -6.55
CA ASP A 9 -22.84 0.41 -5.26
C ASP A 9 -22.78 1.95 -5.30
N PRO A 10 -23.90 2.64 -5.14
CA PRO A 10 -23.92 4.11 -5.16
C PRO A 10 -23.00 4.73 -4.10
N THR A 11 -22.67 3.97 -3.06
CA THR A 11 -21.77 4.39 -1.98
C THR A 11 -20.29 4.28 -2.36
N ASP A 12 -19.94 3.47 -3.35
CA ASP A 12 -18.57 3.27 -3.82
C ASP A 12 -18.20 4.12 -5.05
N ARG A 13 -19.13 4.90 -5.56
CA ARG A 13 -18.89 5.77 -6.70
C ARG A 13 -18.08 6.98 -6.28
N LEU A 14 -16.80 6.92 -6.50
CA LEU A 14 -16.00 8.12 -6.62
C LEU A 14 -16.27 8.77 -7.97
N THR A 15 -17.42 9.42 -8.07
CA THR A 15 -17.75 10.31 -9.21
C THR A 15 -16.88 11.56 -9.18
N ASP A 16 -16.14 11.74 -8.08
CA ASP A 16 -15.29 12.88 -7.84
C ASP A 16 -13.91 12.66 -8.46
N ASP A 17 -13.53 13.52 -9.36
CA ASP A 17 -12.22 13.56 -9.98
C ASP A 17 -11.10 13.74 -8.94
N THR A 18 -11.38 14.44 -7.85
CA THR A 18 -10.46 14.64 -6.71
C THR A 18 -10.02 13.32 -6.08
N ALA A 19 -10.93 12.40 -5.88
CA ALA A 19 -10.59 11.11 -5.30
C ALA A 19 -9.74 10.25 -6.26
N ARG A 20 -10.00 10.30 -7.57
CA ARG A 20 -9.14 9.67 -8.58
C ARG A 20 -7.73 10.25 -8.55
N ARG A 21 -7.59 11.57 -8.44
CA ARG A 21 -6.31 12.27 -8.32
C ARG A 21 -5.58 11.87 -7.03
N LYS A 22 -6.28 11.77 -5.91
CA LYS A 22 -5.71 11.30 -4.63
C LYS A 22 -5.16 9.89 -4.73
N ILE A 23 -5.90 8.95 -5.33
CA ILE A 23 -5.43 7.57 -5.49
C ILE A 23 -4.25 7.51 -6.46
N PHE A 24 -4.28 8.26 -7.54
CA PHE A 24 -3.17 8.35 -8.48
C PHE A 24 -1.90 8.84 -7.78
N TRP A 25 -2.01 9.91 -6.99
CA TRP A 25 -0.92 10.44 -6.18
C TRP A 25 -0.43 9.43 -5.13
N LEU A 26 -1.34 8.72 -4.43
CA LEU A 26 -0.96 7.68 -3.48
C LEU A 26 -0.14 6.57 -4.13
N LEU A 27 -0.51 6.12 -5.33
CA LEU A 27 0.25 5.09 -6.05
C LEU A 27 1.62 5.59 -6.49
N GLN A 28 1.76 6.85 -6.83
CA GLN A 28 3.07 7.46 -7.08
C GLN A 28 3.90 7.53 -5.80
N ARG A 29 3.29 7.90 -4.67
CA ARG A 29 3.94 7.94 -3.35
C ARG A 29 4.41 6.56 -2.92
N VAL A 30 3.58 5.51 -2.99
CA VAL A 30 3.96 4.16 -2.54
C VAL A 30 5.03 3.52 -3.43
N SER A 31 5.19 3.98 -4.65
CA SER A 31 6.24 3.55 -5.57
C SER A 31 7.48 4.46 -5.57
N SER A 32 7.55 5.45 -4.66
CA SER A 32 8.67 6.41 -4.56
C SER A 32 9.83 5.87 -3.74
N LEU A 33 11.03 6.30 -4.08
CA LEU A 33 12.25 5.99 -3.31
C LEU A 33 12.15 6.59 -1.89
N SER A 34 11.64 7.80 -1.78
CA SER A 34 11.53 8.54 -0.52
C SER A 34 10.62 7.82 0.49
N LEU A 35 9.51 7.18 0.06
CA LEU A 35 8.69 6.41 0.99
C LEU A 35 9.45 5.21 1.55
N TRP A 36 10.14 4.47 0.71
CA TRP A 36 10.89 3.29 1.14
C TRP A 36 12.10 3.66 2.01
N THR A 37 12.74 4.79 1.75
CA THR A 37 13.77 5.37 2.64
C THR A 37 13.17 5.68 4.02
N ARG A 38 12.02 6.34 4.07
CA ARG A 38 11.34 6.63 5.34
C ARG A 38 10.91 5.37 6.09
N LYS A 39 10.48 4.33 5.37
CA LYS A 39 10.18 3.01 5.98
C LYS A 39 11.43 2.40 6.62
N ARG A 40 12.52 2.39 5.89
CA ARG A 40 13.83 1.92 6.39
C ARG A 40 14.27 2.70 7.63
N ASP A 41 14.16 4.02 7.61
CA ASP A 41 14.58 4.88 8.72
C ASP A 41 13.68 4.73 9.94
N ALA A 42 12.38 4.51 9.74
CA ALA A 42 11.45 4.19 10.81
C ALA A 42 11.80 2.82 11.44
N PHE A 43 12.09 1.82 10.62
CA PHE A 43 12.54 0.51 11.11
C PHE A 43 13.89 0.60 11.82
N ALA A 44 14.82 1.43 11.36
CA ALA A 44 16.10 1.65 12.05
C ALA A 44 15.92 2.28 13.45
N ARG A 45 14.94 3.16 13.61
CA ARG A 45 14.60 3.69 14.96
C ARG A 45 14.10 2.58 15.89
N PHE A 46 13.27 1.68 15.39
CA PHE A 46 12.88 0.49 16.15
C PHE A 46 14.10 -0.37 16.50
N ALA A 47 14.98 -0.67 15.55
CA ALA A 47 16.18 -1.47 15.76
C ALA A 47 17.09 -0.91 16.87
N ASN A 48 17.33 0.40 16.84
CA ASN A 48 18.11 1.08 17.87
C ASN A 48 17.43 1.03 19.25
N ALA A 49 16.11 1.19 19.29
CA ALA A 49 15.35 1.11 20.55
C ALA A 49 15.35 -0.33 21.10
N TYR A 50 15.26 -1.33 20.23
CA TYR A 50 15.36 -2.74 20.61
C TYR A 50 16.74 -3.06 21.19
N GLU A 51 17.82 -2.65 20.52
CA GLU A 51 19.19 -2.82 21.02
C GLU A 51 19.37 -2.15 22.38
N HIS A 52 18.87 -0.92 22.53
CA HIS A 52 18.92 -0.22 23.81
C HIS A 52 18.17 -1.00 24.90
N ALA A 53 16.99 -1.52 24.61
CA ALA A 53 16.18 -2.28 25.55
C ALA A 53 16.90 -3.55 26.01
N VAL A 54 17.44 -4.35 25.09
CA VAL A 54 18.22 -5.57 25.42
C VAL A 54 19.41 -5.26 26.33
N ASN A 55 20.09 -4.15 26.08
CA ASN A 55 21.30 -3.79 26.83
C ASN A 55 21.04 -3.13 28.19
N THR A 56 19.84 -2.59 28.43
CA THR A 56 19.60 -1.75 29.60
C THR A 56 18.46 -2.19 30.51
N TRP A 57 17.53 -2.99 30.02
CA TRP A 57 16.45 -3.48 30.86
C TRP A 57 16.98 -4.59 31.79
N PRO A 58 16.67 -4.54 33.10
CA PRO A 58 17.16 -5.54 34.04
C PRO A 58 16.62 -6.93 33.72
N ASP A 59 17.42 -7.96 33.94
CA ASP A 59 17.02 -9.38 33.76
C ASP A 59 15.75 -9.77 34.54
N GLY A 60 15.49 -9.10 35.66
CA GLY A 60 14.30 -9.33 36.49
C GLY A 60 13.09 -8.47 36.07
N ASP A 61 13.20 -7.67 35.03
CA ASP A 61 12.08 -6.87 34.51
C ASP A 61 11.05 -7.82 33.86
N PRO A 62 9.76 -7.76 34.22
CA PRO A 62 8.73 -8.60 33.60
C PRO A 62 8.56 -8.35 32.09
N GLU A 63 9.06 -7.21 31.58
CA GLU A 63 9.07 -6.87 30.17
C GLU A 63 10.46 -7.08 29.53
N ALA A 64 11.42 -7.72 30.22
CA ALA A 64 12.74 -7.97 29.66
C ALA A 64 12.65 -8.70 28.32
N ILE A 65 13.41 -8.22 27.34
CA ILE A 65 13.50 -8.82 26.01
C ILE A 65 14.89 -9.42 25.79
N GLN A 66 14.96 -10.45 24.96
CA GLN A 66 16.19 -11.16 24.65
C GLN A 66 16.79 -10.68 23.33
N ASP A 67 18.04 -10.96 23.13
CA ASP A 67 18.81 -10.64 21.92
C ASP A 67 18.48 -11.52 20.70
N THR A 68 17.57 -12.46 20.84
CA THR A 68 17.22 -13.48 19.84
C THR A 68 16.76 -12.93 18.50
N HIS A 69 16.28 -11.67 18.47
CA HIS A 69 15.78 -11.04 17.23
C HIS A 69 16.82 -10.20 16.47
N PHE A 70 18.01 -9.99 17.01
CA PHE A 70 19.06 -9.22 16.34
C PHE A 70 19.38 -9.70 14.92
N PRO A 71 19.53 -11.02 14.65
CA PRO A 71 19.79 -11.47 13.29
C PRO A 71 18.68 -11.10 12.31
N ALA A 72 17.42 -11.24 12.72
CA ALA A 72 16.27 -10.88 11.88
C ALA A 72 16.20 -9.37 11.62
N ILE A 73 16.48 -8.55 12.64
CA ILE A 73 16.51 -7.08 12.54
C ILE A 73 17.62 -6.63 11.60
N ALA A 74 18.83 -7.18 11.75
CA ALA A 74 19.96 -6.87 10.87
C ALA A 74 19.67 -7.26 9.41
N ASP A 75 19.08 -8.42 9.20
CA ASP A 75 18.68 -8.91 7.88
C ASP A 75 17.65 -8.02 7.21
N ILE A 76 16.66 -7.51 7.96
CA ILE A 76 15.65 -6.58 7.45
C ILE A 76 16.30 -5.26 7.01
N LEU A 77 17.18 -4.68 7.84
CA LEU A 77 17.92 -3.47 7.49
C LEU A 77 18.77 -3.67 6.24
N ALA A 78 19.52 -4.77 6.16
CA ALA A 78 20.33 -5.08 4.99
C ALA A 78 19.48 -5.28 3.73
N ALA A 79 18.30 -5.87 3.84
CA ALA A 79 17.37 -6.02 2.73
C ALA A 79 16.79 -4.67 2.27
N TYR A 80 16.44 -3.77 3.21
CA TYR A 80 16.07 -2.40 2.88
C TYR A 80 17.19 -1.67 2.11
N ASP A 81 18.42 -1.71 2.60
CA ASP A 81 19.56 -1.01 2.00
C ASP A 81 19.86 -1.53 0.57
N ARG A 82 19.79 -2.85 0.37
CA ARG A 82 19.88 -3.43 -0.98
C ARG A 82 18.74 -2.96 -1.89
N GLY A 83 17.51 -3.01 -1.39
CA GLY A 83 16.34 -2.60 -2.14
C GLY A 83 16.35 -1.14 -2.54
N LEU A 84 16.74 -0.24 -1.64
CA LEU A 84 16.87 1.19 -1.90
C LEU A 84 17.95 1.48 -2.95
N THR A 85 19.10 0.79 -2.84
CA THR A 85 20.18 0.92 -3.83
C THR A 85 19.73 0.52 -5.23
N GLU A 86 18.99 -0.56 -5.36
CA GLU A 86 18.47 -1.02 -6.64
C GLU A 86 17.34 -0.14 -7.17
N LEU A 87 16.43 0.29 -6.29
CA LEU A 87 15.33 1.18 -6.65
C LEU A 87 15.85 2.53 -7.18
N ALA A 88 16.86 3.09 -6.54
CA ALA A 88 17.51 4.33 -6.99
C ALA A 88 18.16 4.23 -8.39
N ARG A 89 18.38 3.01 -8.87
CA ARG A 89 18.87 2.70 -10.24
C ARG A 89 17.73 2.37 -11.21
N GLY A 90 16.48 2.57 -10.81
CA GLY A 90 15.29 2.28 -11.61
C GLY A 90 14.87 0.81 -11.64
N ASN A 91 15.49 -0.06 -10.84
CA ASN A 91 15.09 -1.45 -10.77
C ASN A 91 13.82 -1.62 -9.92
N ARG A 92 12.67 -1.74 -10.60
CA ARG A 92 11.36 -1.95 -9.96
C ARG A 92 11.12 -3.41 -9.53
N ARG A 93 12.02 -4.33 -9.88
CA ARG A 93 11.88 -5.74 -9.47
C ARG A 93 12.17 -5.96 -7.98
N VAL A 94 12.63 -4.94 -7.28
CA VAL A 94 12.84 -4.96 -5.82
C VAL A 94 11.62 -5.41 -5.02
N TRP A 95 10.42 -5.24 -5.57
CA TRP A 95 9.15 -5.65 -4.96
C TRP A 95 8.65 -7.03 -5.38
N LYS A 96 9.34 -7.72 -6.28
CA LYS A 96 8.92 -9.07 -6.71
C LYS A 96 9.25 -10.11 -5.65
N SER A 97 8.67 -11.30 -5.81
CA SER A 97 8.83 -12.42 -4.88
C SER A 97 10.28 -12.86 -4.62
N ASP A 98 11.20 -12.46 -5.49
CA ASP A 98 12.64 -12.69 -5.40
C ASP A 98 13.43 -11.40 -5.08
N GLY A 99 12.73 -10.33 -4.76
CA GLY A 99 13.32 -9.01 -4.54
C GLY A 99 13.54 -8.68 -3.06
N PRO A 100 14.47 -7.74 -2.78
CA PRO A 100 14.85 -7.40 -1.41
C PRO A 100 13.71 -6.84 -0.55
N PHE A 101 12.76 -6.12 -1.13
CA PHE A 101 11.60 -5.62 -0.35
C PHE A 101 10.57 -6.70 -0.05
N GLU A 102 10.54 -7.78 -0.82
CA GLU A 102 9.77 -8.96 -0.47
C GLU A 102 10.37 -9.68 0.73
N ASP A 103 11.70 -9.79 0.78
CA ASP A 103 12.44 -10.28 1.94
C ASP A 103 12.13 -9.49 3.21
N VAL A 104 12.14 -8.14 3.09
CA VAL A 104 11.75 -7.25 4.20
C VAL A 104 10.36 -7.62 4.70
N PHE A 105 9.38 -7.72 3.80
CA PHE A 105 8.01 -8.00 4.20
C PHE A 105 7.87 -9.32 4.97
N TRP A 106 8.45 -10.39 4.48
CA TRP A 106 8.33 -11.69 5.13
C TRP A 106 9.02 -11.72 6.50
N LYS A 107 10.24 -11.19 6.57
CA LYS A 107 11.00 -11.13 7.83
C LYS A 107 10.33 -10.19 8.84
N TYR A 108 9.84 -9.03 8.36
CA TYR A 108 9.06 -8.10 9.18
C TYR A 108 7.81 -8.77 9.75
N HIS A 109 7.07 -9.50 8.91
CA HIS A 109 5.84 -10.16 9.34
C HIS A 109 6.11 -11.22 10.43
N HIS A 110 7.19 -11.96 10.32
CA HIS A 110 7.63 -12.88 11.37
C HIS A 110 8.03 -12.14 12.64
N LEU A 111 8.85 -11.11 12.52
CA LEU A 111 9.29 -10.31 13.66
C LEU A 111 8.10 -9.65 14.38
N ASN A 112 7.17 -9.10 13.61
CA ASN A 112 5.99 -8.44 14.13
C ASN A 112 5.11 -9.35 15.00
N ALA A 113 5.09 -10.65 14.74
CA ALA A 113 4.32 -11.61 15.54
C ALA A 113 4.74 -11.62 17.04
N TYR A 114 5.97 -11.23 17.35
CA TYR A 114 6.47 -11.13 18.74
C TYR A 114 6.05 -9.83 19.43
N PHE A 115 5.65 -8.82 18.67
CA PHE A 115 5.23 -7.52 19.16
C PHE A 115 3.73 -7.27 18.95
N TYR A 116 3.02 -8.26 18.42
CA TYR A 116 1.56 -8.23 18.43
C TYR A 116 1.06 -8.41 19.87
N PRO A 117 -0.08 -7.82 20.21
CA PRO A 117 -0.70 -8.08 21.48
C PRO A 117 -0.81 -9.58 21.71
N ASN A 118 -0.24 -10.07 22.81
CA ASN A 118 -0.34 -11.46 23.21
C ASN A 118 -1.83 -11.87 23.23
N PRO A 119 -2.20 -13.07 22.77
CA PRO A 119 -3.55 -13.58 22.87
C PRO A 119 -4.18 -13.44 24.26
N ASP A 120 -3.37 -13.49 25.31
CA ASP A 120 -3.81 -13.31 26.71
C ASP A 120 -4.35 -11.91 27.02
N TYR A 121 -4.07 -10.93 26.15
CA TYR A 121 -4.60 -9.56 26.26
C TYR A 121 -5.90 -9.37 25.45
N TRP A 122 -6.35 -10.40 24.71
CA TRP A 122 -7.51 -10.32 23.84
C TRP A 122 -8.59 -11.33 24.26
N ASP A 123 -9.83 -10.88 24.26
CA ASP A 123 -11.01 -11.76 24.32
C ASP A 123 -11.94 -11.41 23.16
N ARG A 124 -12.24 -12.40 22.32
CA ARG A 124 -13.19 -12.28 21.20
C ARG A 124 -12.94 -11.09 20.28
N GLY A 125 -11.68 -10.74 20.10
CA GLY A 125 -11.26 -9.60 19.28
C GLY A 125 -11.21 -8.27 20.01
N GLY A 126 -11.51 -8.24 21.29
CA GLY A 126 -11.37 -7.05 22.15
C GLY A 126 -10.18 -7.18 23.11
N GLN A 127 -9.45 -6.10 23.32
CA GLN A 127 -8.36 -6.07 24.30
C GLN A 127 -8.92 -6.09 25.72
N ILE A 128 -8.51 -7.08 26.53
CA ILE A 128 -9.02 -7.28 27.91
C ILE A 128 -8.07 -6.74 29.00
N ALA A 129 -6.82 -6.47 28.66
CA ALA A 129 -5.84 -5.93 29.58
C ALA A 129 -4.95 -4.89 28.89
N PRO A 130 -4.41 -3.90 29.64
CA PRO A 130 -3.38 -3.00 29.11
C PRO A 130 -2.18 -3.78 28.62
N TYR A 131 -1.65 -3.42 27.46
CA TYR A 131 -0.41 -3.99 26.96
C TYR A 131 0.78 -3.50 27.80
N PRO A 132 1.80 -4.32 28.04
CA PRO A 132 2.97 -3.89 28.80
C PRO A 132 3.61 -2.64 28.14
N PRO A 133 3.80 -1.54 28.88
CA PRO A 133 4.08 -0.23 28.30
C PRO A 133 5.41 -0.15 27.56
N LYS A 134 6.43 -0.90 27.98
CA LYS A 134 7.73 -0.89 27.31
C LYS A 134 7.69 -1.68 25.99
N ILE A 135 7.05 -2.85 26.01
CA ILE A 135 6.85 -3.66 24.79
C ILE A 135 5.91 -2.94 23.84
N ASP A 136 4.86 -2.28 24.35
CA ASP A 136 3.96 -1.46 23.53
C ASP A 136 4.71 -0.33 22.81
N ALA A 137 5.60 0.37 23.50
CA ALA A 137 6.41 1.41 22.90
C ALA A 137 7.32 0.88 21.77
N LEU A 138 7.91 -0.31 21.93
CA LEU A 138 8.69 -0.96 20.87
C LEU A 138 7.78 -1.39 19.71
N ALA A 139 6.60 -1.94 19.99
CA ALA A 139 5.64 -2.33 18.97
C ALA A 139 5.19 -1.12 18.14
N GLN A 140 4.92 0.02 18.75
CA GLN A 140 4.56 1.26 18.05
C GLN A 140 5.69 1.75 17.13
N LEU A 141 6.95 1.66 17.57
CA LEU A 141 8.11 1.99 16.74
C LEU A 141 8.24 1.03 15.54
N LEU A 142 8.00 -0.26 15.76
CA LEU A 142 8.01 -1.26 14.70
C LEU A 142 6.93 -0.96 13.65
N HIS A 143 5.70 -0.73 14.10
CA HIS A 143 4.56 -0.43 13.22
C HIS A 143 4.70 0.92 12.49
N ALA A 144 5.43 1.89 13.04
CA ALA A 144 5.69 3.15 12.34
C ALA A 144 6.35 2.98 10.97
N SER A 145 6.98 1.82 10.71
CA SER A 145 7.57 1.50 9.40
C SER A 145 6.56 1.02 8.35
N GLU A 146 5.31 0.73 8.69
CA GLU A 146 4.35 0.11 7.76
C GLU A 146 3.84 1.07 6.68
N TYR A 147 3.56 2.32 7.01
CA TYR A 147 3.07 3.34 6.07
C TYR A 147 1.88 2.89 5.21
N GLN A 148 1.04 2.04 5.74
CA GLN A 148 -0.19 1.56 5.08
C GLN A 148 0.04 0.92 3.68
N MET A 149 1.18 0.31 3.47
CA MET A 149 1.48 -0.33 2.18
C MET A 149 0.53 -1.48 1.83
N ASP A 150 -0.02 -2.17 2.84
CA ASP A 150 -0.89 -3.34 2.64
C ASP A 150 -2.26 -2.99 2.05
N HIS A 151 -2.67 -1.73 2.13
CA HIS A 151 -3.96 -1.27 1.63
C HIS A 151 -3.86 -0.61 0.26
N ALA A 152 -2.68 -0.21 -0.18
CA ALA A 152 -2.51 0.35 -1.51
C ALA A 152 -2.72 -0.75 -2.56
N PRO A 153 -3.38 -0.47 -3.69
CA PRO A 153 -3.48 -1.38 -4.83
C PRO A 153 -2.15 -1.41 -5.58
N PHE A 154 -1.13 -1.79 -4.84
CA PHE A 154 0.23 -1.99 -5.27
C PHE A 154 0.44 -3.49 -5.38
N ASP A 155 0.42 -4.01 -6.61
CA ASP A 155 0.57 -5.43 -6.87
C ASP A 155 1.90 -5.71 -7.59
N PRO A 156 2.96 -5.86 -6.83
CA PRO A 156 4.30 -6.01 -7.41
C PRO A 156 4.58 -7.38 -8.01
N GLY A 157 3.71 -8.35 -7.82
CA GLY A 157 3.96 -9.63 -8.46
C GLY A 157 3.53 -10.86 -7.69
N ASN A 158 2.25 -11.03 -7.48
CA ASN A 158 1.72 -12.35 -7.18
C ASN A 158 2.01 -12.95 -5.81
N ARG A 159 2.07 -12.18 -4.75
CA ARG A 159 2.16 -12.73 -3.41
C ARG A 159 1.03 -13.69 -3.06
N PHE A 160 -0.17 -13.41 -3.53
CA PHE A 160 -1.40 -14.14 -3.21
C PHE A 160 -2.14 -14.65 -4.45
N GLY A 161 -1.38 -15.00 -5.50
CA GLY A 161 -1.99 -15.26 -6.79
C GLY A 161 -2.34 -13.95 -7.52
N ALA A 162 -2.43 -13.98 -8.84
CA ALA A 162 -2.62 -12.82 -9.72
C ALA A 162 -3.97 -12.11 -9.49
N MET A 163 -4.09 -11.38 -8.38
CA MET A 163 -5.33 -10.73 -7.98
C MET A 163 -5.12 -9.25 -7.72
N ALA A 164 -5.57 -8.42 -8.64
CA ALA A 164 -5.75 -7.02 -8.33
C ALA A 164 -6.94 -6.89 -7.38
N LYS A 165 -6.70 -6.39 -6.20
CA LYS A 165 -7.77 -6.03 -5.29
C LYS A 165 -8.37 -4.73 -5.79
N LEU A 166 -9.60 -4.79 -6.29
CA LEU A 166 -10.42 -3.59 -6.36
C LEU A 166 -10.83 -3.25 -4.94
N ARG A 167 -9.99 -2.52 -4.27
CA ARG A 167 -10.43 -1.89 -3.03
C ARG A 167 -11.21 -0.65 -3.40
N SER A 168 -12.33 -0.45 -2.72
CA SER A 168 -13.03 0.81 -2.85
C SER A 168 -12.05 1.92 -2.49
N ALA A 169 -12.08 3.00 -3.22
CA ALA A 169 -11.21 4.13 -2.91
C ALA A 169 -11.47 4.66 -1.49
N ASN A 170 -12.66 4.46 -0.96
CA ASN A 170 -12.98 4.78 0.42
C ASN A 170 -12.05 4.10 1.43
N LEU A 171 -11.63 2.85 1.21
CA LEU A 171 -10.67 2.18 2.08
C LEU A 171 -9.29 2.84 2.09
N LEU A 172 -8.87 3.42 0.97
CA LEU A 172 -7.60 4.14 0.87
C LEU A 172 -7.68 5.57 1.37
N LEU A 173 -8.84 6.21 1.22
CA LEU A 173 -9.04 7.61 1.52
C LEU A 173 -9.75 7.85 2.84
N SER A 174 -10.26 6.82 3.52
CA SER A 174 -10.85 6.94 4.85
C SER A 174 -9.74 7.03 5.90
N PRO A 175 -9.74 8.05 6.79
CA PRO A 175 -8.82 8.09 7.92
C PRO A 175 -8.88 6.85 8.81
N HIS A 176 -10.07 6.26 8.99
CA HIS A 176 -10.25 5.04 9.77
C HIS A 176 -9.48 3.82 9.23
N ALA A 177 -9.15 3.81 7.95
CA ALA A 177 -8.32 2.76 7.38
C ALA A 177 -6.85 2.82 7.85
N TYR A 178 -6.47 3.91 8.54
CA TYR A 178 -5.14 4.11 9.12
C TYR A 178 -5.10 3.84 10.63
N GLU A 179 -6.23 3.53 11.21
CA GLU A 179 -6.38 3.19 12.63
C GLU A 179 -6.36 1.66 12.77
N HIS A 180 -5.40 1.13 13.53
CA HIS A 180 -5.20 -0.29 13.73
C HIS A 180 -5.20 -0.59 15.23
N GLY A 181 -6.34 -0.71 15.84
CA GLY A 181 -6.49 -1.11 17.22
C GLY A 181 -5.54 -0.41 18.22
N PHE A 182 -4.30 -0.85 18.31
CA PHE A 182 -3.30 -0.34 19.26
C PHE A 182 -2.25 0.60 18.64
N TYR A 183 -2.28 0.83 17.33
CA TYR A 183 -1.41 1.81 16.65
C TYR A 183 -2.15 2.51 15.52
N THR A 184 -1.69 3.69 15.17
CA THR A 184 -2.25 4.50 14.07
C THR A 184 -1.15 4.87 13.10
N LEU A 185 -1.38 4.61 11.82
CA LEU A 185 -0.48 5.05 10.76
C LEU A 185 -0.75 6.50 10.38
N PRO A 186 0.26 7.27 9.99
CA PRO A 186 0.04 8.66 9.60
C PRO A 186 -0.80 8.74 8.33
N TYR A 187 -1.95 9.41 8.42
CA TYR A 187 -2.75 9.74 7.25
C TYR A 187 -1.99 10.69 6.33
N PRO A 188 -1.92 10.43 5.03
CA PRO A 188 -1.16 11.29 4.12
C PRO A 188 -1.77 12.68 3.98
N VAL A 189 -0.93 13.70 4.04
CA VAL A 189 -1.33 15.07 3.69
C VAL A 189 -1.26 15.20 2.18
N PHE A 190 -2.40 15.46 1.57
CA PHE A 190 -2.49 15.65 0.13
C PHE A 190 -2.13 17.09 -0.26
N PRO A 191 -1.43 17.30 -1.38
CA PRO A 191 -1.17 18.65 -1.88
C PRO A 191 -2.48 19.32 -2.31
N ALA A 192 -2.51 20.66 -2.20
CA ALA A 192 -3.65 21.46 -2.68
C ALA A 192 -3.87 21.24 -4.18
N ASP A 193 -2.77 21.20 -4.94
CA ASP A 193 -2.76 20.95 -6.38
C ASP A 193 -2.41 19.48 -6.65
N LEU A 194 -3.41 18.62 -6.62
CA LEU A 194 -3.25 17.22 -6.96
C LEU A 194 -2.94 17.05 -8.46
N PRO A 195 -2.04 16.13 -8.82
CA PRO A 195 -1.73 15.85 -10.21
C PRO A 195 -2.97 15.37 -10.96
N GLU A 196 -3.10 15.80 -12.23
CA GLU A 196 -4.13 15.27 -13.09
C GLU A 196 -3.88 13.79 -13.41
N VAL A 197 -4.96 13.00 -13.41
CA VAL A 197 -4.88 11.62 -13.88
C VAL A 197 -4.75 11.64 -15.40
N PRO A 198 -3.63 11.15 -15.97
CA PRO A 198 -3.44 11.16 -17.40
C PRO A 198 -4.53 10.39 -18.14
N GLN A 199 -4.87 10.85 -19.31
CA GLN A 199 -5.72 10.06 -20.19
C GLN A 199 -4.97 8.80 -20.63
N ALA A 200 -5.67 7.65 -20.59
CA ALA A 200 -5.07 6.40 -20.99
C ALA A 200 -4.60 6.41 -22.45
N VAL A 201 -3.32 6.24 -22.67
CA VAL A 201 -2.71 6.27 -24.02
C VAL A 201 -2.41 4.85 -24.49
N GLY A 202 -3.12 4.42 -25.50
CA GLY A 202 -2.77 3.39 -26.47
C GLY A 202 -2.55 1.95 -26.03
N ARG A 203 -1.93 1.67 -24.90
CA ARG A 203 -1.59 0.30 -24.50
C ARG A 203 -2.70 -0.33 -23.64
N VAL A 204 -3.32 -1.37 -24.18
CA VAL A 204 -4.31 -2.18 -23.47
C VAL A 204 -3.80 -3.61 -23.38
N ILE A 205 -3.73 -4.16 -22.17
CA ILE A 205 -3.39 -5.55 -21.92
C ILE A 205 -4.59 -6.29 -21.30
N LYS A 206 -4.63 -7.61 -21.47
CA LYS A 206 -5.66 -8.47 -20.90
C LYS A 206 -5.11 -9.21 -19.68
N THR A 207 -6.00 -9.59 -18.77
CA THR A 207 -5.68 -10.54 -17.71
C THR A 207 -4.85 -11.71 -18.23
N GLY A 208 -3.75 -12.03 -17.55
CA GLY A 208 -2.80 -13.09 -17.90
C GLY A 208 -1.70 -12.68 -18.87
N GLN A 209 -1.82 -11.56 -19.57
CA GLN A 209 -0.74 -11.02 -20.41
C GLN A 209 0.37 -10.41 -19.54
N LYS A 210 1.60 -10.45 -20.05
CA LYS A 210 2.74 -9.79 -19.40
C LYS A 210 2.57 -8.28 -19.46
N VAL A 211 2.78 -7.61 -18.34
CA VAL A 211 2.81 -6.16 -18.22
C VAL A 211 4.06 -5.65 -18.95
N PRO A 212 3.94 -4.74 -19.92
CA PRO A 212 5.05 -4.32 -20.76
C PRO A 212 5.97 -3.26 -20.13
N CYS A 213 5.45 -2.48 -19.15
CA CYS A 213 6.21 -1.43 -18.47
C CYS A 213 5.69 -1.24 -17.04
N ASP A 214 6.56 -0.71 -16.17
CA ASP A 214 6.20 -0.31 -14.81
C ASP A 214 5.25 0.88 -14.84
N GLY A 215 4.30 0.94 -13.92
CA GLY A 215 3.43 2.10 -13.85
C GLY A 215 2.01 1.85 -13.32
N ILE A 216 1.16 2.86 -13.46
CA ILE A 216 -0.22 2.86 -12.98
C ILE A 216 -1.16 2.46 -14.12
N TRP A 217 -1.96 1.46 -13.84
CA TRP A 217 -2.89 0.86 -14.79
C TRP A 217 -4.30 0.92 -14.26
N GLU A 218 -5.24 1.20 -15.17
CA GLU A 218 -6.67 1.26 -14.88
C GLU A 218 -7.39 0.05 -15.49
N PRO A 219 -8.23 -0.68 -14.74
CA PRO A 219 -9.07 -1.72 -15.33
C PRO A 219 -10.16 -1.10 -16.19
N VAL A 220 -10.35 -1.62 -17.37
CA VAL A 220 -11.47 -1.26 -18.25
C VAL A 220 -12.61 -2.22 -18.02
N VAL A 221 -13.72 -1.69 -17.60
CA VAL A 221 -14.94 -2.44 -17.37
C VAL A 221 -15.81 -2.39 -18.63
N PHE A 222 -16.39 -3.54 -18.98
CA PHE A 222 -17.35 -3.65 -20.07
C PHE A 222 -18.73 -3.95 -19.48
N GLU A 223 -19.66 -3.05 -19.65
CA GLU A 223 -21.06 -3.31 -19.39
C GLU A 223 -21.71 -3.95 -20.62
N TRP A 224 -22.40 -5.03 -20.41
CA TRP A 224 -23.22 -5.69 -21.42
C TRP A 224 -24.68 -5.29 -21.20
N SER A 225 -25.26 -4.54 -22.09
CA SER A 225 -26.71 -4.32 -22.07
C SER A 225 -27.40 -5.40 -22.88
N LYS A 226 -28.33 -6.16 -22.26
CA LYS A 226 -29.25 -7.02 -22.97
C LYS A 226 -30.45 -6.19 -23.40
N ARG A 227 -30.63 -6.00 -24.69
CA ARG A 227 -31.95 -5.66 -25.23
C ARG A 227 -32.67 -6.97 -25.59
N PRO A 228 -33.94 -7.16 -25.18
CA PRO A 228 -34.71 -8.33 -25.58
C PRO A 228 -34.74 -8.44 -27.12
N GLY A 229 -34.37 -9.61 -27.65
CA GLY A 229 -34.43 -9.91 -29.08
C GLY A 229 -33.28 -9.46 -29.97
N ILE A 230 -32.19 -8.86 -29.41
CA ILE A 230 -31.04 -8.38 -30.20
C ILE A 230 -29.74 -8.90 -29.57
N LEU A 231 -28.71 -9.15 -30.40
CA LEU A 231 -27.36 -9.47 -29.94
C LEU A 231 -26.89 -8.44 -28.90
N PRO A 232 -26.21 -8.88 -27.82
CA PRO A 232 -25.81 -8.00 -26.74
C PRO A 232 -24.88 -6.89 -27.27
N ILE A 233 -25.31 -5.65 -27.13
CA ILE A 233 -24.48 -4.49 -27.47
C ILE A 233 -23.56 -4.24 -26.30
N VAL A 234 -22.25 -4.32 -26.54
CA VAL A 234 -21.22 -3.95 -25.58
C VAL A 234 -21.23 -2.42 -25.44
N LYS A 235 -21.77 -1.91 -24.36
CA LYS A 235 -21.57 -0.51 -23.99
C LYS A 235 -20.23 -0.44 -23.26
N ARG A 236 -19.25 0.21 -23.85
CA ARG A 236 -17.98 0.49 -23.16
C ARG A 236 -18.24 1.53 -22.09
N SER A 237 -18.19 1.15 -20.83
CA SER A 237 -17.94 2.14 -19.79
C SER A 237 -16.45 2.49 -19.85
N ALA A 238 -16.12 3.73 -20.13
CA ALA A 238 -14.73 4.17 -20.24
C ALA A 238 -14.14 4.59 -18.89
N ARG A 239 -14.96 4.67 -17.85
CA ARG A 239 -14.55 5.24 -16.56
C ARG A 239 -14.62 4.19 -15.47
N ASN A 240 -13.49 4.03 -14.79
CA ASN A 240 -13.37 3.27 -13.56
C ASN A 240 -13.14 4.30 -12.44
N ASP A 241 -13.91 4.19 -11.38
CA ASP A 241 -14.00 5.18 -10.30
C ASP A 241 -12.79 5.21 -9.35
N GLY A 242 -11.58 5.03 -9.87
CA GLY A 242 -10.35 5.18 -9.12
C GLY A 242 -9.68 3.88 -8.66
N CYS A 243 -10.16 2.72 -9.10
CA CYS A 243 -9.53 1.42 -8.86
C CYS A 243 -8.27 1.25 -9.74
N PHE A 244 -7.28 2.11 -9.54
CA PHE A 244 -6.00 1.98 -10.21
C PHE A 244 -5.14 0.95 -9.50
N ASN A 245 -4.20 0.33 -10.24
CA ASN A 245 -3.19 -0.55 -9.66
C ASN A 245 -1.82 -0.20 -10.22
N TYR A 246 -0.81 -0.31 -9.39
CA TYR A 246 0.57 -0.20 -9.85
C TYR A 246 1.09 -1.58 -10.20
N PHE A 247 1.55 -1.75 -11.44
CA PHE A 247 2.15 -2.99 -11.91
C PHE A 247 3.62 -2.84 -12.26
N ILE A 248 4.35 -3.93 -12.11
CA ILE A 248 5.74 -4.04 -12.46
C ILE A 248 5.89 -4.76 -13.79
N ARG A 249 6.81 -4.31 -14.61
CA ARG A 249 7.16 -4.91 -15.89
C ARG A 249 7.44 -6.41 -15.77
N GLY A 250 6.82 -7.20 -16.64
CA GLY A 250 7.02 -8.64 -16.75
C GLY A 250 6.11 -9.48 -15.86
N VAL A 251 5.39 -8.90 -14.89
CA VAL A 251 4.35 -9.63 -14.14
C VAL A 251 3.16 -9.92 -15.06
N ARG A 252 2.33 -10.87 -14.69
CA ARG A 252 1.08 -11.14 -15.41
C ARG A 252 -0.02 -10.23 -14.91
N ALA A 253 -0.71 -9.55 -15.82
CA ALA A 253 -1.86 -8.72 -15.48
C ALA A 253 -2.91 -9.56 -14.73
N PRO A 254 -3.33 -9.14 -13.53
CA PRO A 254 -4.18 -9.95 -12.67
C PRO A 254 -5.64 -9.96 -13.12
N HIS A 255 -6.42 -10.87 -12.52
CA HIS A 255 -7.87 -10.75 -12.50
C HIS A 255 -8.26 -9.63 -11.55
N VAL A 256 -9.42 -9.07 -11.78
CA VAL A 256 -10.06 -8.16 -10.84
C VAL A 256 -10.94 -8.98 -9.90
N ARG A 257 -10.84 -8.75 -8.61
CA ARG A 257 -11.75 -9.34 -7.63
C ARG A 257 -12.95 -8.41 -7.46
N ASP A 258 -14.13 -8.92 -7.75
CA ASP A 258 -15.40 -8.32 -7.34
C ASP A 258 -15.61 -8.64 -5.86
N ASP A 259 -15.33 -7.69 -4.98
CA ASP A 259 -15.41 -7.88 -3.53
C ASP A 259 -16.85 -8.13 -3.04
N LEU A 260 -17.85 -7.61 -3.76
CA LEU A 260 -19.27 -7.84 -3.44
C LEU A 260 -19.71 -9.26 -3.73
N ARG A 261 -19.12 -9.91 -4.74
CA ARG A 261 -19.50 -11.25 -5.19
C ARG A 261 -18.47 -12.31 -4.86
N GLY A 262 -17.28 -11.95 -4.40
CA GLY A 262 -16.16 -12.86 -4.19
C GLY A 262 -15.65 -13.52 -5.48
N LEU A 263 -16.01 -13.00 -6.65
CA LEU A 263 -15.69 -13.59 -7.94
C LEU A 263 -14.46 -12.91 -8.56
N PHE A 264 -13.69 -13.72 -9.32
CA PHE A 264 -12.57 -13.22 -10.10
C PHE A 264 -13.00 -12.98 -11.54
N VAL A 265 -12.77 -11.75 -12.01
CA VAL A 265 -13.20 -11.31 -13.32
C VAL A 265 -11.99 -10.99 -14.19
N ARG A 266 -12.06 -11.43 -15.46
CA ARG A 266 -11.08 -11.01 -16.45
C ARG A 266 -11.27 -9.54 -16.79
N ALA A 267 -10.20 -8.78 -16.74
CA ALA A 267 -10.20 -7.37 -17.07
C ALA A 267 -9.30 -7.06 -18.27
N ARG A 268 -9.52 -5.91 -18.86
CA ARG A 268 -8.55 -5.24 -19.72
C ARG A 268 -7.96 -4.08 -18.92
N TRP A 269 -6.67 -3.89 -19.01
CA TRP A 269 -5.95 -2.86 -18.27
C TRP A 269 -5.40 -1.83 -19.25
N ARG A 270 -5.64 -0.56 -18.98
CA ARG A 270 -5.10 0.56 -19.74
C ARG A 270 -3.99 1.21 -18.95
N LEU A 271 -2.88 1.56 -19.62
CA LEU A 271 -1.82 2.33 -19.02
C LEU A 271 -2.28 3.78 -18.86
N LEU A 272 -2.24 4.29 -17.63
CA LEU A 272 -2.43 5.70 -17.32
C LEU A 272 -1.10 6.43 -17.27
N TRP A 273 -0.10 5.83 -16.63
CA TRP A 273 1.19 6.44 -16.43
C TRP A 273 2.30 5.38 -16.40
N GLU A 274 3.33 5.58 -17.23
CA GLU A 274 4.54 4.76 -17.24
C GLU A 274 5.55 5.36 -16.25
N ASP A 275 5.98 4.58 -15.26
CA ASP A 275 6.94 5.03 -14.26
C ASP A 275 8.38 4.88 -14.78
N ARG A 276 8.95 5.99 -15.20
CA ARG A 276 10.34 6.08 -15.67
C ARG A 276 11.27 6.75 -14.67
N ARG A 277 10.78 7.04 -13.45
CA ARG A 277 11.63 7.65 -12.43
C ARG A 277 12.85 6.77 -12.17
N TYR A 278 13.98 7.38 -11.95
CA TYR A 278 15.28 6.75 -11.65
C TYR A 278 15.91 5.97 -12.82
N ALA A 279 15.29 5.91 -13.99
CA ALA A 279 15.82 5.15 -15.14
C ALA A 279 17.16 5.73 -15.66
N ASP A 280 17.38 7.00 -15.44
CA ASP A 280 18.61 7.75 -15.77
C ASP A 280 19.58 7.87 -14.57
N GLY A 281 19.25 7.23 -13.42
CA GLY A 281 20.00 7.32 -12.18
C GLY A 281 19.77 8.62 -11.40
N VAL A 282 18.86 9.48 -11.85
CA VAL A 282 18.50 10.72 -11.15
C VAL A 282 17.26 10.48 -10.31
N VAL A 283 17.34 10.85 -9.03
CA VAL A 283 16.19 10.85 -8.12
C VAL A 283 15.51 12.21 -8.21
N PRO A 284 14.25 12.26 -8.69
CA PRO A 284 13.51 13.52 -8.74
C PRO A 284 13.21 14.04 -7.33
N ASP A 285 12.82 15.31 -7.23
CA ASP A 285 12.26 15.83 -5.97
C ASP A 285 10.93 15.14 -5.67
N GLU A 286 10.90 14.45 -4.55
CA GLU A 286 9.74 13.70 -4.04
C GLU A 286 9.16 14.34 -2.76
N SER A 287 9.58 15.54 -2.39
CA SER A 287 9.11 16.27 -1.20
C SER A 287 7.59 16.42 -1.16
N GLN A 288 6.97 16.55 -2.34
CA GLN A 288 5.50 16.62 -2.49
C GLN A 288 4.73 15.42 -1.90
N PHE A 289 5.40 14.29 -1.67
CA PHE A 289 4.77 13.11 -1.08
C PHE A 289 4.77 13.13 0.46
N PHE A 290 5.42 14.11 1.09
CA PHE A 290 5.63 14.17 2.53
C PHE A 290 5.40 15.57 3.07
N LEU A 291 4.24 16.11 2.78
CA LEU A 291 3.83 17.41 3.28
C LEU A 291 3.49 17.32 4.76
N GLU A 292 3.87 18.34 5.51
CA GLU A 292 3.46 18.48 6.91
C GLU A 292 2.02 19.04 6.97
N PRO A 293 1.22 18.60 7.98
CA PRO A 293 -0.08 19.20 8.20
C PRO A 293 0.08 20.71 8.43
N GLN A 294 -0.66 21.52 7.68
CA GLN A 294 -0.69 22.94 7.96
C GLN A 294 -1.22 23.13 9.39
N GLN A 295 -0.40 23.73 10.25
CA GLN A 295 -0.87 24.14 11.56
C GLN A 295 -1.99 25.16 11.36
N VAL A 296 -3.20 24.76 11.67
CA VAL A 296 -4.32 25.71 11.75
C VAL A 296 -3.93 26.72 12.81
N PRO A 297 -3.86 28.01 12.50
CA PRO A 297 -3.58 29.02 13.50
C PRO A 297 -4.60 28.83 14.63
N GLN A 298 -4.12 28.56 15.83
CA GLN A 298 -4.99 28.60 16.99
C GLN A 298 -5.54 30.02 17.05
N THR A 299 -6.78 30.19 16.67
CA THR A 299 -7.51 31.42 16.94
C THR A 299 -7.43 31.60 18.45
N SER A 300 -6.55 32.52 18.89
CA SER A 300 -6.46 32.97 20.27
C SER A 300 -7.89 33.38 20.65
N ALA A 301 -8.53 32.56 21.50
CA ALA A 301 -9.71 33.00 22.20
C ALA A 301 -9.28 34.25 22.98
N CYS A 302 -9.78 35.39 22.55
CA CYS A 302 -9.67 36.64 23.27
C CYS A 302 -10.45 36.47 24.59
N PRO A 303 -9.92 36.97 25.69
CA PRO A 303 -10.50 36.85 27.05
C PRO A 303 -11.86 37.52 27.17
#